data_d94559716a7be9ea8ef8801b82949731
#
_entry.id   d94559716a7be9ea8ef8801b82949731
#
_cell.length_a   1.000
_cell.length_b   1.000
_cell.length_c   1.000
_cell.angle_alpha   90.00
_cell.angle_beta   90.00
_cell.angle_gamma   90.00
#
_symmetry.space_group_name_H-M   'P 1'
#
loop_
_entity.id
_entity.type
_entity.pdbx_description
1 polymer ?
#
loop_
_entity_poly.entity_id
_entity_poly.type
_entity_poly.pdbx_seq_one_letter_code
_entity_poly.pdbx_strand_id
1 'polypeptide(L)'
;MLKTESKTSIKTKLLILAIMFTNSNLFSFDEGIAKSGNIEIYYRDYGPADGEPILLVQGIGGQLINWPQHLIEFLIENNFRPIVYDNRDTGLSSRIQNDSFNKDNVNKTIIRNYIRYYLRLPIKSEYTIDDMADDGVSVLDHLNIENAH
;
A
#
# COMPACT_ATOMS: atom_id res chain seq x y z
N MET A 1 23.97 -32.80 46.84
CA MET A 1 23.96 -31.47 46.19
C MET A 1 22.75 -31.47 45.26
N LEU A 2 21.58 -31.06 45.77
CA LEU A 2 20.30 -31.14 45.05
C LEU A 2 20.06 -29.78 44.37
N LYS A 3 19.94 -29.78 43.05
CA LYS A 3 19.53 -28.63 42.25
C LYS A 3 18.06 -28.29 42.56
N THR A 4 17.84 -27.15 43.18
CA THR A 4 16.53 -26.55 43.32
C THR A 4 16.11 -25.96 41.95
N GLU A 5 15.34 -26.71 41.19
CA GLU A 5 14.63 -26.14 40.05
C GLU A 5 13.54 -25.22 40.58
N SER A 6 13.64 -23.93 40.22
CA SER A 6 12.64 -22.93 40.52
C SER A 6 11.34 -23.31 39.84
N LYS A 7 10.34 -23.78 40.60
CA LYS A 7 8.98 -23.99 40.13
C LYS A 7 8.33 -22.62 39.85
N THR A 8 8.63 -22.04 38.69
CA THR A 8 7.85 -20.90 38.20
C THR A 8 6.40 -21.35 38.10
N SER A 9 5.50 -20.71 38.87
CA SER A 9 4.10 -21.09 38.97
C SER A 9 3.46 -21.10 37.57
N ILE A 10 2.61 -22.08 37.29
CA ILE A 10 1.80 -22.16 36.06
C ILE A 10 1.08 -20.83 35.78
N LYS A 11 0.62 -20.15 36.85
CA LYS A 11 -0.01 -18.81 36.75
C LYS A 11 0.94 -17.76 36.19
N THR A 12 2.22 -17.79 36.57
CA THR A 12 3.25 -16.86 36.04
C THR A 12 3.56 -17.16 34.58
N LYS A 13 3.63 -18.45 34.19
CA LYS A 13 3.82 -18.83 32.79
C LYS A 13 2.62 -18.46 31.92
N LEU A 14 1.40 -18.64 32.42
CA LEU A 14 0.16 -18.21 31.75
C LEU A 14 0.08 -16.68 31.63
N LEU A 15 0.51 -15.94 32.66
CA LEU A 15 0.53 -14.48 32.61
C LEU A 15 1.57 -13.97 31.59
N ILE A 16 2.75 -14.57 31.54
CA ILE A 16 3.78 -14.21 30.53
C ILE A 16 3.28 -14.55 29.12
N LEU A 17 2.60 -15.69 28.94
CA LEU A 17 2.03 -16.08 27.66
C LEU A 17 0.91 -15.11 27.26
N ALA A 18 0.03 -14.69 28.18
CA ALA A 18 -1.01 -13.70 27.91
C ALA A 18 -0.42 -12.33 27.54
N ILE A 19 0.66 -11.90 28.22
CA ILE A 19 1.36 -10.65 27.89
C ILE A 19 2.04 -10.75 26.52
N MET A 20 2.56 -11.91 26.12
CA MET A 20 3.12 -12.12 24.79
C MET A 20 2.05 -12.07 23.69
N PHE A 21 0.81 -12.49 23.97
CA PHE A 21 -0.30 -12.38 23.03
C PHE A 21 -0.95 -10.99 22.97
N THR A 22 -0.78 -10.15 23.99
CA THR A 22 -1.31 -8.78 24.00
C THR A 22 -0.36 -7.77 23.35
N ASN A 23 0.90 -8.15 23.03
CA ASN A 23 1.86 -7.29 22.35
C ASN A 23 1.93 -7.50 20.82
N SER A 24 0.96 -8.19 20.24
CA SER A 24 0.71 -8.01 18.82
C SER A 24 -0.03 -6.67 18.66
N ASN A 25 0.70 -5.56 18.77
CA ASN A 25 0.31 -4.30 18.16
C ASN A 25 0.36 -4.51 16.65
N LEU A 26 -0.52 -5.32 16.14
CA LEU A 26 -0.92 -5.20 14.77
C LEU A 26 -1.70 -3.87 14.74
N PHE A 27 -1.07 -2.86 14.14
CA PHE A 27 -1.81 -1.68 13.77
C PHE A 27 -3.00 -2.16 12.96
N SER A 28 -4.18 -1.98 13.54
CA SER A 28 -5.42 -2.24 12.85
C SER A 28 -5.47 -1.26 11.67
N PHE A 29 -5.79 -1.74 10.51
CA PHE A 29 -6.09 -0.92 9.35
C PHE A 29 -7.43 -1.38 8.80
N ASP A 30 -8.16 -0.43 8.26
CA ASP A 30 -9.30 -0.72 7.41
C ASP A 30 -8.82 -0.86 5.96
N GLU A 31 -9.35 -1.83 5.24
CA GLU A 31 -9.00 -2.03 3.84
C GLU A 31 -10.24 -2.01 2.96
N GLY A 32 -10.07 -1.60 1.72
CA GLY A 32 -11.17 -1.50 0.79
C GLY A 32 -10.73 -1.34 -0.66
N ILE A 33 -11.73 -1.12 -1.50
CA ILE A 33 -11.58 -0.92 -2.94
C ILE A 33 -12.29 0.37 -3.31
N ALA A 34 -11.52 1.35 -3.79
CA ALA A 34 -12.04 2.56 -4.41
C ALA A 34 -12.24 2.35 -5.92
N LYS A 35 -13.19 3.05 -6.53
CA LYS A 35 -13.43 2.99 -7.97
C LYS A 35 -12.91 4.25 -8.65
N SER A 36 -11.94 4.08 -9.55
CA SER A 36 -11.46 5.10 -10.47
C SER A 36 -11.97 4.77 -11.89
N GLY A 37 -13.15 5.30 -12.24
CA GLY A 37 -13.86 4.89 -13.44
C GLY A 37 -14.17 3.38 -13.44
N ASN A 38 -13.55 2.65 -14.37
CA ASN A 38 -13.69 1.18 -14.48
C ASN A 38 -12.57 0.42 -13.76
N ILE A 39 -11.66 1.12 -13.08
CA ILE A 39 -10.52 0.56 -12.38
C ILE A 39 -10.84 0.45 -10.90
N GLU A 40 -10.46 -0.66 -10.29
CA GLU A 40 -10.56 -0.91 -8.86
C GLU A 40 -9.19 -0.71 -8.22
N ILE A 41 -9.11 0.20 -7.23
CA ILE A 41 -7.89 0.56 -6.51
C ILE A 41 -8.00 0.03 -5.09
N TYR A 42 -7.14 -0.92 -4.74
CA TYR A 42 -7.05 -1.47 -3.39
C TYR A 42 -6.24 -0.54 -2.49
N TYR A 43 -6.77 -0.27 -1.29
CA TYR A 43 -6.13 0.62 -0.32
C TYR A 43 -6.17 0.05 1.10
N ARG A 44 -5.34 0.61 1.97
CA ARG A 44 -5.38 0.46 3.42
C ARG A 44 -5.35 1.82 4.08
N ASP A 45 -6.18 1.99 5.09
CA ASP A 45 -6.29 3.15 5.94
C ASP A 45 -5.82 2.77 7.35
N TYR A 46 -4.70 3.30 7.78
CA TYR A 46 -4.06 2.94 9.06
C TYR A 46 -4.38 3.89 10.20
N GLY A 47 -5.10 4.95 9.90
CA GLY A 47 -5.14 6.05 10.83
C GLY A 47 -6.18 5.96 11.91
N PRO A 48 -6.04 6.79 12.95
CA PRO A 48 -7.19 7.27 13.67
C PRO A 48 -8.05 8.11 12.72
N ALA A 49 -9.37 7.96 12.81
CA ALA A 49 -10.31 8.65 11.91
C ALA A 49 -10.23 10.19 11.99
N ASP A 50 -9.76 10.71 13.12
CA ASP A 50 -9.55 12.14 13.42
C ASP A 50 -8.10 12.62 13.18
N GLY A 51 -7.21 11.72 12.70
CA GLY A 51 -5.84 12.08 12.32
C GLY A 51 -5.80 12.88 11.03
N GLU A 52 -4.71 13.64 10.83
CA GLU A 52 -4.49 14.43 9.62
C GLU A 52 -4.17 13.51 8.43
N PRO A 53 -4.99 13.50 7.35
CA PRO A 53 -4.82 12.53 6.27
C PRO A 53 -3.52 12.74 5.50
N ILE A 54 -2.80 11.65 5.26
CA ILE A 54 -1.62 11.61 4.41
C ILE A 54 -1.69 10.44 3.44
N LEU A 55 -1.68 10.73 2.13
CA LEU A 55 -1.72 9.73 1.08
C LEU A 55 -0.30 9.36 0.65
N LEU A 56 0.08 8.12 0.89
CA LEU A 56 1.41 7.62 0.56
C LEU A 56 1.38 6.91 -0.80
N VAL A 57 2.02 7.51 -1.79
CA VAL A 57 2.07 7.01 -3.16
C VAL A 57 3.37 6.27 -3.41
N GLN A 58 3.29 4.99 -3.79
CA GLN A 58 4.47 4.21 -4.18
C GLN A 58 4.96 4.57 -5.58
N GLY A 59 6.27 4.44 -5.79
CA GLY A 59 6.87 4.53 -7.12
C GLY A 59 6.53 3.34 -8.02
N ILE A 60 7.04 3.36 -9.25
CA ILE A 60 6.78 2.34 -10.28
C ILE A 60 7.14 0.95 -9.75
N GLY A 61 6.16 0.03 -9.79
CA GLY A 61 6.30 -1.36 -9.37
C GLY A 61 6.31 -1.59 -7.85
N GLY A 62 6.21 -0.53 -7.06
CA GLY A 62 6.05 -0.63 -5.61
C GLY A 62 4.60 -0.95 -5.23
N GLN A 63 4.43 -1.81 -4.22
CA GLN A 63 3.14 -2.17 -3.64
C GLN A 63 2.95 -1.46 -2.30
N LEU A 64 1.70 -1.28 -1.87
CA LEU A 64 1.38 -0.68 -0.58
C LEU A 64 2.06 -1.38 0.61
N ILE A 65 2.32 -2.68 0.50
CA ILE A 65 3.03 -3.47 1.52
C ILE A 65 4.52 -3.16 1.63
N ASN A 66 5.10 -2.41 0.68
CA ASN A 66 6.50 -2.04 0.70
C ASN A 66 6.78 -0.82 1.60
N TRP A 67 5.76 -0.15 2.12
CA TRP A 67 5.96 0.91 3.09
C TRP A 67 6.52 0.33 4.39
N PRO A 68 7.64 0.86 4.91
CA PRO A 68 8.22 0.38 6.15
C PRO A 68 7.23 0.57 7.31
N GLN A 69 7.01 -0.47 8.10
CA GLN A 69 6.07 -0.44 9.22
C GLN A 69 6.39 0.70 10.20
N HIS A 70 7.67 0.93 10.51
CA HIS A 70 8.09 2.00 11.41
C HIS A 70 7.75 3.41 10.90
N LEU A 71 7.62 3.61 9.56
CA LEU A 71 7.15 4.87 9.01
C LEU A 71 5.65 5.07 9.28
N ILE A 72 4.84 4.03 9.06
CA ILE A 72 3.41 4.06 9.36
C ILE A 72 3.18 4.34 10.85
N GLU A 73 3.92 3.64 11.72
CA GLU A 73 3.89 3.83 13.18
C GLU A 73 4.23 5.27 13.55
N PHE A 74 5.33 5.79 13.02
CA PHE A 74 5.75 7.17 13.27
C PHE A 74 4.68 8.19 12.86
N LEU A 75 4.03 8.00 11.71
CA LEU A 75 2.98 8.89 11.25
C LEU A 75 1.77 8.86 12.19
N ILE A 76 1.32 7.67 12.61
CA ILE A 76 0.20 7.52 13.54
C ILE A 76 0.52 8.16 14.91
N GLU A 77 1.72 7.94 15.44
CA GLU A 77 2.18 8.54 16.70
C GLU A 77 2.22 10.08 16.65
N ASN A 78 2.36 10.64 15.45
CA ASN A 78 2.33 12.09 15.22
C ASN A 78 0.95 12.59 14.73
N ASN A 79 -0.11 11.83 15.01
CA ASN A 79 -1.50 12.20 14.72
C ASN A 79 -1.82 12.34 13.24
N PHE A 80 -1.10 11.64 12.36
CA PHE A 80 -1.48 11.47 10.96
C PHE A 80 -2.38 10.26 10.77
N ARG A 81 -3.15 10.28 9.69
CA ARG A 81 -3.94 9.16 9.17
C ARG A 81 -3.31 8.67 7.86
N PRO A 82 -2.35 7.72 7.92
CA PRO A 82 -1.70 7.20 6.72
C PRO A 82 -2.66 6.35 5.89
N ILE A 83 -2.81 6.73 4.63
CA ILE A 83 -3.57 5.99 3.63
C ILE A 83 -2.58 5.54 2.57
N VAL A 84 -2.57 4.24 2.28
CA VAL A 84 -1.69 3.64 1.27
C VAL A 84 -2.53 2.89 0.26
N TYR A 85 -2.10 2.83 -0.99
CA TYR A 85 -2.82 2.10 -2.03
C TYR A 85 -1.88 1.45 -3.03
N ASP A 86 -2.36 0.44 -3.71
CA ASP A 86 -1.69 -0.16 -4.85
C ASP A 86 -2.07 0.61 -6.12
N ASN A 87 -1.06 1.09 -6.85
CA ASN A 87 -1.30 1.68 -8.17
C ASN A 87 -1.98 0.65 -9.11
N ARG A 88 -2.69 1.13 -10.15
CA ARG A 88 -3.17 0.26 -11.23
C ARG A 88 -2.04 -0.63 -11.76
N ASP A 89 -2.34 -1.83 -12.21
CA ASP A 89 -1.37 -2.89 -12.61
C ASP A 89 -0.47 -3.43 -11.49
N THR A 90 -0.70 -3.03 -10.23
CA THR A 90 0.13 -3.41 -9.09
C THR A 90 -0.71 -4.07 -7.99
N GLY A 91 -0.12 -5.01 -7.26
CA GLY A 91 -0.70 -5.62 -6.05
C GLY A 91 -2.09 -6.20 -6.26
N LEU A 92 -3.05 -5.70 -5.48
CA LEU A 92 -4.46 -6.12 -5.50
C LEU A 92 -5.36 -5.19 -6.32
N SER A 93 -4.83 -4.09 -6.87
CA SER A 93 -5.56 -3.21 -7.77
C SER A 93 -5.77 -3.85 -9.16
N SER A 94 -6.73 -3.32 -9.91
CA SER A 94 -7.06 -3.80 -11.27
C SER A 94 -5.85 -3.81 -12.18
N ARG A 95 -5.75 -4.87 -12.99
CA ARG A 95 -4.75 -4.99 -14.05
C ARG A 95 -5.38 -4.61 -15.37
N ILE A 96 -4.78 -3.63 -16.05
CA ILE A 96 -5.20 -3.15 -17.38
C ILE A 96 -4.53 -3.99 -18.46
N GLN A 97 -3.27 -4.38 -18.21
CA GLN A 97 -2.51 -5.19 -19.15
C GLN A 97 -2.97 -6.65 -19.10
N ASN A 98 -3.46 -7.13 -20.25
CA ASN A 98 -3.77 -8.54 -20.42
C ASN A 98 -2.54 -9.42 -20.13
N ASP A 99 -2.76 -10.60 -19.55
CA ASP A 99 -1.75 -11.63 -19.19
C ASP A 99 -0.84 -12.11 -20.34
N SER A 100 -0.99 -11.53 -21.53
CA SER A 100 -0.12 -11.76 -22.70
C SER A 100 1.20 -10.97 -22.65
N PHE A 101 1.79 -10.81 -21.44
CA PHE A 101 3.08 -10.16 -21.29
C PHE A 101 4.19 -11.04 -21.91
N ASN A 102 4.34 -10.95 -23.24
CA ASN A 102 5.45 -11.58 -23.94
C ASN A 102 6.65 -10.63 -23.91
N LYS A 103 7.77 -11.07 -23.32
CA LYS A 103 9.03 -10.32 -23.23
C LYS A 103 9.47 -9.70 -24.57
N ASP A 104 9.23 -10.40 -25.68
CA ASP A 104 9.59 -9.91 -27.02
C ASP A 104 8.74 -8.71 -27.45
N ASN A 105 7.48 -8.66 -27.03
CA ASN A 105 6.60 -7.53 -27.33
C ASN A 105 6.95 -6.30 -26.49
N VAL A 106 7.42 -6.49 -25.25
CA VAL A 106 7.88 -5.40 -24.37
C VAL A 106 9.09 -4.71 -24.97
N ASN A 107 10.11 -5.45 -25.36
CA ASN A 107 11.32 -4.88 -25.95
C ASN A 107 11.02 -4.11 -27.23
N LYS A 108 10.16 -4.64 -28.11
CA LYS A 108 9.71 -3.94 -29.33
C LYS A 108 8.95 -2.66 -28.99
N THR A 109 8.11 -2.69 -27.98
CA THR A 109 7.35 -1.52 -27.53
C THR A 109 8.26 -0.45 -26.95
N ILE A 110 9.23 -0.83 -26.12
CA ILE A 110 10.23 0.09 -25.55
C ILE A 110 11.03 0.75 -26.68
N ILE A 111 11.58 -0.03 -27.61
CA ILE A 111 12.37 0.50 -28.74
C ILE A 111 11.52 1.43 -29.60
N ARG A 112 10.28 1.03 -29.92
CA ARG A 112 9.36 1.85 -30.72
C ARG A 112 9.05 3.17 -30.00
N ASN A 113 8.76 3.14 -28.69
CA ASN A 113 8.45 4.34 -27.92
C ASN A 113 9.68 5.24 -27.76
N TYR A 114 10.89 4.66 -27.64
CA TYR A 114 12.15 5.42 -27.63
C TYR A 114 12.36 6.16 -28.95
N ILE A 115 12.17 5.50 -30.09
CA ILE A 115 12.26 6.12 -31.42
C ILE A 115 11.21 7.24 -31.55
N ARG A 116 9.98 7.00 -31.13
CA ARG A 116 8.89 8.02 -31.16
C ARG A 116 9.24 9.24 -30.31
N TYR A 117 9.79 9.01 -29.11
CA TYR A 117 10.26 10.08 -28.23
C TYR A 117 11.33 10.94 -28.90
N TYR A 118 12.36 10.29 -29.49
CA TYR A 118 13.43 10.98 -30.18
C TYR A 118 12.94 11.81 -31.39
N LEU A 119 11.95 11.28 -32.10
CA LEU A 119 11.33 11.93 -33.25
C LEU A 119 10.21 12.93 -32.84
N ARG A 120 10.02 13.18 -31.55
CA ARG A 120 8.94 14.02 -31.02
C ARG A 120 7.53 13.62 -31.46
N LEU A 121 7.33 12.33 -31.72
CA LEU A 121 6.02 11.75 -32.04
C LEU A 121 5.29 11.36 -30.75
N PRO A 122 3.95 11.43 -30.75
CA PRO A 122 3.16 11.07 -29.58
C PRO A 122 3.40 9.59 -29.19
N ILE A 123 3.71 9.37 -27.91
CA ILE A 123 3.85 8.03 -27.33
C ILE A 123 2.45 7.51 -27.00
N LYS A 124 2.14 6.29 -27.40
CA LYS A 124 0.90 5.63 -27.00
C LYS A 124 1.15 4.90 -25.70
N SER A 125 0.40 5.25 -24.67
CA SER A 125 0.32 4.57 -23.39
C SER A 125 -1.11 4.10 -23.16
N GLU A 126 -1.32 3.05 -22.42
CA GLU A 126 -2.65 2.57 -22.02
C GLU A 126 -3.25 3.47 -20.94
N TYR A 127 -2.40 4.12 -20.15
CA TYR A 127 -2.75 5.14 -19.17
C TYR A 127 -1.59 6.14 -18.99
N THR A 128 -1.89 7.24 -18.36
CA THR A 128 -0.99 8.37 -18.12
C THR A 128 -0.69 8.52 -16.63
N ILE A 129 0.21 9.44 -16.29
CA ILE A 129 0.43 9.84 -14.90
C ILE A 129 -0.82 10.54 -14.32
N ASP A 130 -1.57 11.28 -15.15
CA ASP A 130 -2.81 11.93 -14.72
C ASP A 130 -3.86 10.87 -14.32
N ASP A 131 -3.99 9.78 -15.09
CA ASP A 131 -4.85 8.66 -14.72
C ASP A 131 -4.44 8.01 -13.38
N MET A 132 -3.14 7.93 -13.09
CA MET A 132 -2.64 7.41 -11.80
C MET A 132 -2.88 8.40 -10.66
N ALA A 133 -2.83 9.69 -10.93
CA ALA A 133 -3.19 10.71 -9.94
C ALA A 133 -4.69 10.64 -9.60
N ASP A 134 -5.54 10.46 -10.62
CA ASP A 134 -6.99 10.27 -10.43
C ASP A 134 -7.30 9.02 -9.60
N ASP A 135 -6.48 7.97 -9.70
CA ASP A 135 -6.61 6.79 -8.82
C ASP A 135 -6.41 7.16 -7.35
N GLY A 136 -5.37 7.93 -7.04
CA GLY A 136 -5.13 8.41 -5.68
C GLY A 136 -6.27 9.28 -5.17
N VAL A 137 -6.78 10.20 -6.01
CA VAL A 137 -7.94 11.03 -5.68
C VAL A 137 -9.17 10.17 -5.44
N SER A 138 -9.39 9.12 -6.24
CA SER A 138 -10.55 8.22 -6.06
C SER A 138 -10.54 7.49 -4.71
N VAL A 139 -9.37 7.20 -4.16
CA VAL A 139 -9.23 6.64 -2.80
C VAL A 139 -9.66 7.66 -1.76
N LEU A 140 -9.21 8.93 -1.89
CA LEU A 140 -9.60 10.01 -0.98
C LEU A 140 -11.12 10.27 -1.03
N ASP A 141 -11.69 10.34 -2.24
CA ASP A 141 -13.12 10.52 -2.44
C ASP A 141 -13.94 9.39 -1.80
N HIS A 142 -13.47 8.14 -1.98
CA HIS A 142 -14.11 6.96 -1.38
C HIS A 142 -14.13 7.02 0.15
N LEU A 143 -13.08 7.59 0.75
CA LEU A 143 -12.96 7.79 2.20
C LEU A 143 -13.60 9.10 2.70
N ASN A 144 -14.22 9.90 1.80
CA ASN A 144 -14.78 11.22 2.07
C ASN A 144 -13.74 12.20 2.66
N ILE A 145 -12.54 12.19 2.10
CA ILE A 145 -11.42 13.05 2.50
C ILE A 145 -11.25 14.15 1.45
N GLU A 146 -11.51 15.40 1.83
CA GLU A 146 -11.41 16.55 0.92
C GLU A 146 -9.96 17.05 0.73
N ASN A 147 -9.10 16.89 1.74
CA ASN A 147 -7.73 17.35 1.72
C ASN A 147 -6.81 16.33 2.38
N ALA A 148 -5.67 16.08 1.79
CA ALA A 148 -4.60 15.23 2.32
C ALA A 148 -3.22 15.78 1.95
N HIS A 149 -2.21 15.43 2.77
CA HIS A 149 -0.81 15.59 2.42
C HIS A 149 -0.32 14.53 1.46
#